data_1a5f25b5097bb6dd5f5e6382b3c546fb
#
_entry.id   1a5f25b5097bb6dd5f5e6382b3c546fb
#
_cell.length_a   1.000
_cell.length_b   1.000
_cell.length_c   1.000
_cell.angle_alpha   90.00
_cell.angle_beta   90.00
_cell.angle_gamma   90.00
#
_symmetry.space_group_name_H-M   'P 1'
#
loop_
_entity.id
_entity.type
_entity.pdbx_description
1 polymer ?
#
loop_
_entity_poly.entity_id
_entity_poly.type
_entity_poly.pdbx_seq_one_letter_code
_entity_poly.pdbx_strand_id
1 'polypeptide(L)'
;MHVFRPVPYHCQWADRDLVDSIVSGRVDARADAKQGTFCFGDPDEYEFWARRTCGLACLESVLDVLGIAKPSRADLLKQAMAHGAYRLDTGGAVQGLIYRPFLTWVKNAFGLSGRVLEYCTLDAVAQELDSGSLVMCSVSPEIRRPDESNVRRGGHLVLVHGCDVDTIRFHNPSGFRHNQENVVLPRTTFERFFAGRALSLPILENVR
;
A
#
# COMPACT_ATOMS: atom_id res chain seq x y z
N MET A 1 -16.87 16.08 -6.34
CA MET A 1 -17.69 15.31 -5.39
C MET A 1 -16.78 14.88 -4.25
N HIS A 2 -17.26 14.89 -2.99
CA HIS A 2 -16.46 14.46 -1.85
C HIS A 2 -16.68 12.96 -1.65
N VAL A 3 -15.65 12.15 -1.89
CA VAL A 3 -15.68 10.74 -1.56
C VAL A 3 -14.75 10.51 -0.38
N PHE A 4 -15.29 10.00 0.71
CA PHE A 4 -14.54 9.52 1.86
C PHE A 4 -15.10 8.20 2.32
N ARG A 5 -14.22 7.22 2.52
CA ARG A 5 -14.56 5.90 3.03
C ARG A 5 -13.74 5.63 4.29
N PRO A 6 -14.38 5.23 5.40
CA PRO A 6 -13.63 4.74 6.56
C PRO A 6 -12.97 3.43 6.18
N VAL A 7 -11.65 3.38 6.30
CA VAL A 7 -10.81 2.23 5.93
C VAL A 7 -9.89 1.92 7.11
N PRO A 8 -9.80 0.68 7.58
CA PRO A 8 -8.80 0.29 8.58
C PRO A 8 -7.37 0.50 8.05
N TYR A 9 -6.49 0.99 8.91
CA TYR A 9 -5.09 1.21 8.58
C TYR A 9 -4.24 -0.01 8.91
N HIS A 10 -3.40 -0.41 7.96
CA HIS A 10 -2.33 -1.39 8.19
C HIS A 10 -0.96 -0.77 7.90
N CYS A 11 -0.07 -0.91 8.88
CA CYS A 11 1.32 -0.51 8.73
C CYS A 11 2.11 -1.58 7.98
N GLN A 12 3.11 -1.16 7.24
CA GLN A 12 4.09 -2.03 6.60
C GLN A 12 5.00 -2.74 7.63
N TRP A 13 5.17 -2.12 8.80
CA TRP A 13 5.93 -2.62 9.95
C TRP A 13 4.97 -3.13 11.03
N ALA A 14 5.39 -4.10 11.84
CA ALA A 14 4.53 -4.67 12.88
C ALA A 14 4.24 -3.66 13.99
N ASP A 15 5.24 -2.89 14.43
CA ASP A 15 5.02 -1.75 15.29
C ASP A 15 5.02 -0.43 14.51
N ARG A 16 3.82 0.15 14.35
CA ARG A 16 3.65 1.43 13.65
C ARG A 16 4.38 2.59 14.32
N ASP A 17 4.61 2.53 15.63
CA ASP A 17 5.26 3.59 16.39
C ASP A 17 6.79 3.61 16.18
N LEU A 18 7.37 2.53 15.67
CA LEU A 18 8.79 2.42 15.37
C LEU A 18 9.18 2.90 13.97
N VAL A 19 8.22 3.19 13.09
CA VAL A 19 8.49 3.51 11.66
C VAL A 19 9.51 4.63 11.50
N ASP A 20 9.36 5.73 12.24
CA ASP A 20 10.28 6.88 12.17
C ASP A 20 11.71 6.48 12.51
N SER A 21 11.87 5.64 13.53
CA SER A 21 13.18 5.19 14.01
C SER A 21 13.79 4.14 13.07
N ILE A 22 12.99 3.22 12.55
CA ILE A 22 13.45 2.19 11.59
C ILE A 22 13.83 2.84 10.25
N VAL A 23 13.01 3.73 9.71
CA VAL A 23 13.27 4.39 8.43
C VAL A 23 14.48 5.32 8.48
N SER A 24 14.71 5.97 9.64
CA SER A 24 15.89 6.82 9.86
C SER A 24 17.15 6.04 10.27
N GLY A 25 17.07 4.72 10.42
CA GLY A 25 18.20 3.85 10.81
C GLY A 25 18.60 3.95 12.29
N ARG A 26 17.77 4.60 13.14
CA ARG A 26 18.03 4.67 14.58
C ARG A 26 17.71 3.37 15.32
N VAL A 27 16.78 2.59 14.80
CA VAL A 27 16.38 1.29 15.32
C VAL A 27 16.45 0.27 14.21
N ASP A 28 17.05 -0.88 14.51
CA ASP A 28 17.01 -2.03 13.61
C ASP A 28 15.61 -2.65 13.64
N ALA A 29 15.03 -2.91 12.48
CA ALA A 29 13.70 -3.50 12.40
C ALA A 29 13.62 -4.87 13.06
N ARG A 30 14.72 -5.63 13.13
CA ARG A 30 14.81 -6.90 13.83
C ARG A 30 14.54 -6.80 15.33
N ALA A 31 14.68 -5.60 15.90
CA ALA A 31 14.36 -5.32 17.30
C ALA A 31 12.89 -4.98 17.55
N ASP A 32 12.03 -5.01 16.50
CA ASP A 32 10.58 -4.78 16.64
C ASP A 32 9.96 -5.94 17.47
N ALA A 33 9.56 -5.65 18.70
CA ALA A 33 8.98 -6.65 19.60
C ALA A 33 7.65 -7.24 19.08
N LYS A 34 6.99 -6.58 18.14
CA LYS A 34 5.73 -7.03 17.52
C LYS A 34 5.94 -7.82 16.23
N GLN A 35 7.17 -8.00 15.75
CA GLN A 35 7.47 -8.67 14.49
C GLN A 35 6.82 -10.05 14.34
N GLY A 36 6.71 -10.81 15.45
CA GLY A 36 6.06 -12.12 15.49
C GLY A 36 4.58 -12.10 15.05
N THR A 37 3.91 -10.96 15.10
CA THR A 37 2.52 -10.84 14.64
C THR A 37 2.38 -11.00 13.11
N PHE A 38 3.46 -10.82 12.36
CA PHE A 38 3.49 -11.01 10.92
C PHE A 38 3.79 -12.45 10.50
N CYS A 39 4.22 -13.29 11.46
CA CYS A 39 4.53 -14.72 11.25
C CYS A 39 5.62 -15.00 10.23
N PHE A 40 6.61 -14.14 10.08
CA PHE A 40 7.85 -14.46 9.37
C PHE A 40 8.69 -15.47 10.16
N GLY A 41 9.56 -16.22 9.47
CA GLY A 41 10.33 -17.30 10.06
C GLY A 41 11.36 -16.84 11.08
N ASP A 42 11.97 -15.67 10.87
CA ASP A 42 12.95 -15.08 11.76
C ASP A 42 13.01 -13.54 11.61
N PRO A 43 13.77 -12.84 12.49
CA PRO A 43 13.90 -11.38 12.44
C PRO A 43 14.57 -10.85 11.15
N ASP A 44 15.46 -11.60 10.52
CA ASP A 44 16.12 -11.18 9.28
C ASP A 44 15.14 -11.24 8.10
N GLU A 45 14.32 -12.29 8.03
CA GLU A 45 13.24 -12.39 7.06
C GLU A 45 12.21 -11.28 7.25
N TYR A 46 11.82 -10.99 8.50
CA TYR A 46 10.92 -9.87 8.80
C TYR A 46 11.51 -8.53 8.33
N GLU A 47 12.75 -8.20 8.71
CA GLU A 47 13.40 -6.95 8.31
C GLU A 47 13.46 -6.82 6.79
N PHE A 48 13.87 -7.88 6.11
CA PHE A 48 13.98 -7.91 4.66
C PHE A 48 12.64 -7.64 3.98
N TRP A 49 11.57 -8.31 4.38
CA TRP A 49 10.27 -8.21 3.72
C TRP A 49 9.44 -7.03 4.21
N ALA A 50 9.49 -6.65 5.49
CA ALA A 50 8.74 -5.52 6.00
C ALA A 50 9.04 -4.24 5.20
N ARG A 51 10.28 -4.02 4.77
CA ARG A 51 10.66 -2.90 3.91
C ARG A 51 10.02 -2.90 2.52
N ARG A 52 9.38 -4.00 2.10
CA ARG A 52 8.91 -4.26 0.73
C ARG A 52 7.42 -4.55 0.60
N THR A 53 6.72 -4.69 1.72
CA THR A 53 5.32 -5.16 1.75
C THR A 53 4.28 -4.05 1.87
N CYS A 54 4.59 -2.81 1.43
CA CYS A 54 3.60 -1.71 1.40
C CYS A 54 2.32 -2.09 0.63
N GLY A 55 2.46 -2.83 -0.48
CA GLY A 55 1.31 -3.30 -1.26
C GLY A 55 0.44 -4.32 -0.50
N LEU A 56 1.05 -5.21 0.30
CA LEU A 56 0.29 -6.15 1.14
C LEU A 56 -0.42 -5.43 2.29
N ALA A 57 0.21 -4.41 2.90
CA ALA A 57 -0.45 -3.59 3.90
C ALA A 57 -1.68 -2.86 3.34
N CYS A 58 -1.59 -2.33 2.11
CA CYS A 58 -2.75 -1.77 1.42
C CYS A 58 -3.83 -2.83 1.17
N LEU A 59 -3.44 -4.04 0.74
CA LEU A 59 -4.40 -5.14 0.52
C LEU A 59 -5.10 -5.55 1.81
N GLU A 60 -4.40 -5.65 2.93
CA GLU A 60 -5.02 -5.97 4.23
C GLU A 60 -6.11 -4.95 4.59
N SER A 61 -5.87 -3.67 4.35
CA SER A 61 -6.88 -2.63 4.55
C SER A 61 -8.13 -2.85 3.67
N VAL A 62 -7.93 -3.25 2.41
CA VAL A 62 -9.04 -3.57 1.49
C VAL A 62 -9.82 -4.79 1.97
N LEU A 63 -9.12 -5.85 2.37
CA LEU A 63 -9.77 -7.09 2.85
C LEU A 63 -10.58 -6.83 4.13
N ASP A 64 -10.08 -6.00 5.04
CA ASP A 64 -10.81 -5.64 6.26
C ASP A 64 -12.09 -4.85 5.96
N VAL A 65 -12.06 -3.91 4.98
CA VAL A 65 -13.27 -3.19 4.54
C VAL A 65 -14.34 -4.16 4.03
N LEU A 66 -13.91 -5.23 3.38
CA LEU A 66 -14.81 -6.25 2.81
C LEU A 66 -15.21 -7.33 3.82
N GLY A 67 -14.67 -7.31 5.05
CA GLY A 67 -14.89 -8.37 6.03
C GLY A 67 -14.31 -9.72 5.61
N ILE A 68 -13.34 -9.73 4.71
CA ILE A 68 -12.68 -10.97 4.25
C ILE A 68 -11.58 -11.35 5.22
N ALA A 69 -11.67 -12.57 5.77
CA ALA A 69 -10.62 -13.11 6.61
C ALA A 69 -9.30 -13.21 5.83
N LYS A 70 -8.24 -12.69 6.42
CA LYS A 70 -6.92 -12.66 5.80
C LYS A 70 -5.93 -13.55 6.52
N PRO A 71 -5.01 -14.19 5.78
CA PRO A 71 -3.85 -14.89 6.34
C PRO A 71 -2.88 -13.91 7.03
N SER A 72 -1.85 -14.45 7.69
CA SER A 72 -0.74 -13.62 8.18
C SER A 72 -0.04 -12.86 7.05
N ARG A 73 0.71 -11.80 7.39
CA ARG A 73 1.49 -11.05 6.39
C ARG A 73 2.49 -11.94 5.66
N ALA A 74 3.14 -12.89 6.36
CA ALA A 74 4.06 -13.84 5.76
C ALA A 74 3.35 -14.78 4.79
N ASP A 75 2.15 -15.27 5.13
CA ASP A 75 1.37 -16.14 4.23
C ASP A 75 0.84 -15.39 3.02
N LEU A 76 0.40 -14.13 3.19
CA LEU A 76 0.04 -13.26 2.06
C LEU A 76 1.23 -13.09 1.10
N LEU A 77 2.42 -12.84 1.64
CA LEU A 77 3.63 -12.70 0.84
C LEU A 77 3.96 -14.01 0.10
N LYS A 78 3.92 -15.15 0.79
CA LYS A 78 4.17 -16.47 0.20
C LYS A 78 3.22 -16.75 -0.98
N GLN A 79 1.94 -16.46 -0.81
CA GLN A 79 0.95 -16.60 -1.88
C GLN A 79 1.23 -15.64 -3.04
N ALA A 80 1.51 -14.36 -2.74
CA ALA A 80 1.84 -13.37 -3.76
C ALA A 80 3.09 -13.74 -4.56
N MET A 81 4.13 -14.31 -3.91
CA MET A 81 5.32 -14.81 -4.58
C MET A 81 5.01 -16.02 -5.48
N ALA A 82 4.21 -16.96 -5.00
CA ALA A 82 3.80 -18.15 -5.79
C ALA A 82 3.06 -17.76 -7.08
N HIS A 83 2.39 -16.60 -7.08
CA HIS A 83 1.71 -16.05 -8.26
C HIS A 83 2.55 -15.02 -9.05
N GLY A 84 3.81 -14.80 -8.64
CA GLY A 84 4.74 -13.92 -9.34
C GLY A 84 4.51 -12.42 -9.10
N ALA A 85 3.72 -12.05 -8.08
CA ALA A 85 3.53 -10.65 -7.69
C ALA A 85 4.78 -10.04 -7.02
N TYR A 86 5.60 -10.89 -6.40
CA TYR A 86 6.96 -10.58 -5.96
C TYR A 86 7.91 -11.63 -6.52
N ARG A 87 9.08 -11.21 -6.97
CA ARG A 87 10.13 -12.10 -7.49
C ARG A 87 11.47 -11.69 -6.89
N LEU A 88 12.25 -12.68 -6.50
CA LEU A 88 13.67 -12.50 -6.21
C LEU A 88 14.45 -12.77 -7.49
N ASP A 89 15.34 -11.87 -7.86
CA ASP A 89 16.30 -12.15 -8.93
C ASP A 89 17.48 -12.99 -8.39
N THR A 90 18.38 -13.37 -9.27
CA THR A 90 19.55 -14.18 -8.93
C THR A 90 20.54 -13.47 -8.00
N GLY A 91 20.47 -12.16 -7.88
CA GLY A 91 21.27 -11.33 -6.97
C GLY A 91 20.56 -11.04 -5.64
N GLY A 92 19.35 -11.59 -5.41
CA GLY A 92 18.56 -11.36 -4.20
C GLY A 92 17.81 -10.03 -4.18
N ALA A 93 17.81 -9.27 -5.28
CA ALA A 93 16.98 -8.07 -5.37
C ALA A 93 15.51 -8.42 -5.61
N VAL A 94 14.61 -7.67 -4.97
CA VAL A 94 13.17 -7.91 -5.07
C VAL A 94 12.58 -7.05 -6.19
N GLN A 95 11.92 -7.71 -7.14
CA GLN A 95 11.00 -7.09 -8.09
C GLN A 95 9.57 -7.23 -7.55
N GLY A 96 8.93 -6.15 -7.24
CA GLY A 96 7.54 -6.14 -6.71
C GLY A 96 7.12 -4.74 -6.22
N LEU A 97 5.86 -4.45 -6.08
CA LEU A 97 4.72 -5.29 -6.46
C LEU A 97 4.55 -5.31 -7.99
N ILE A 98 4.45 -6.50 -8.61
CA ILE A 98 4.18 -6.65 -10.03
C ILE A 98 2.66 -6.70 -10.21
N TYR A 99 2.07 -5.69 -10.82
CA TYR A 99 0.64 -5.38 -10.75
C TYR A 99 -0.28 -6.44 -11.35
N ARG A 100 0.00 -6.91 -12.58
CA ARG A 100 -0.89 -7.89 -13.23
C ARG A 100 -0.91 -9.24 -12.51
N PRO A 101 0.24 -9.86 -12.15
CA PRO A 101 0.26 -11.04 -11.31
C PRO A 101 -0.41 -10.85 -9.96
N PHE A 102 -0.23 -9.69 -9.32
CA PHE A 102 -0.89 -9.37 -8.07
C PHE A 102 -2.42 -9.37 -8.21
N LEU A 103 -2.97 -8.71 -9.23
CA LEU A 103 -4.42 -8.68 -9.46
C LEU A 103 -4.97 -10.06 -9.81
N THR A 104 -4.23 -10.87 -10.58
CA THR A 104 -4.62 -12.26 -10.87
C THR A 104 -4.70 -13.08 -9.59
N TRP A 105 -3.71 -12.95 -8.71
CA TRP A 105 -3.73 -13.62 -7.42
C TRP A 105 -4.90 -13.15 -6.54
N VAL A 106 -5.06 -11.84 -6.39
CA VAL A 106 -6.12 -11.25 -5.55
C VAL A 106 -7.51 -11.67 -6.03
N LYS A 107 -7.72 -11.76 -7.36
CA LYS A 107 -8.96 -12.29 -7.93
C LYS A 107 -9.18 -13.77 -7.57
N ASN A 108 -8.14 -14.59 -7.71
CA ASN A 108 -8.27 -16.03 -7.46
C ASN A 108 -8.42 -16.35 -5.97
N ALA A 109 -7.72 -15.62 -5.09
CA ALA A 109 -7.70 -15.88 -3.66
C ALA A 109 -8.89 -15.25 -2.91
N PHE A 110 -9.34 -14.06 -3.34
CA PHE A 110 -10.31 -13.25 -2.60
C PHE A 110 -11.53 -12.82 -3.44
N GLY A 111 -11.60 -13.20 -4.71
CA GLY A 111 -12.72 -12.85 -5.59
C GLY A 111 -12.70 -11.38 -6.09
N LEU A 112 -11.65 -10.61 -5.81
CA LEU A 112 -11.58 -9.18 -6.11
C LEU A 112 -11.04 -8.92 -7.53
N SER A 113 -11.92 -8.53 -8.44
CA SER A 113 -11.55 -8.21 -9.83
C SER A 113 -11.09 -6.76 -9.98
N GLY A 114 -9.85 -6.48 -9.61
CA GLY A 114 -9.23 -5.16 -9.78
C GLY A 114 -8.70 -4.90 -11.19
N ARG A 115 -8.26 -3.65 -11.42
CA ARG A 115 -7.62 -3.22 -12.67
C ARG A 115 -6.38 -2.37 -12.46
N VAL A 116 -5.45 -2.41 -13.42
CA VAL A 116 -4.28 -1.53 -13.46
C VAL A 116 -4.67 -0.22 -14.13
N LEU A 117 -4.28 0.89 -13.54
CA LEU A 117 -4.37 2.21 -14.14
C LEU A 117 -2.94 2.63 -14.51
N GLU A 118 -2.68 2.76 -15.81
CA GLU A 118 -1.40 3.23 -16.35
C GLU A 118 -1.57 4.64 -16.92
N TYR A 119 -0.57 5.50 -16.74
CA TYR A 119 -0.60 6.90 -17.19
C TYR A 119 -1.84 7.67 -16.69
N CYS A 120 -2.29 7.36 -15.47
CA CYS A 120 -3.51 7.92 -14.93
C CYS A 120 -3.26 9.26 -14.19
N THR A 121 -4.28 10.10 -14.20
CA THR A 121 -4.34 11.36 -13.45
C THR A 121 -5.01 11.16 -12.09
N LEU A 122 -4.96 12.16 -11.20
CA LEU A 122 -5.74 12.14 -9.96
C LEU A 122 -7.24 12.21 -10.20
N ASP A 123 -7.70 12.74 -11.35
CA ASP A 123 -9.12 12.69 -11.71
C ASP A 123 -9.56 11.26 -12.03
N ALA A 124 -8.72 10.47 -12.68
CA ALA A 124 -9.00 9.06 -12.88
C ALA A 124 -9.04 8.30 -11.55
N VAL A 125 -8.17 8.63 -10.59
CA VAL A 125 -8.22 8.08 -9.21
C VAL A 125 -9.54 8.46 -8.53
N ALA A 126 -9.98 9.71 -8.65
CA ALA A 126 -11.26 10.17 -8.09
C ALA A 126 -12.45 9.43 -8.68
N GLN A 127 -12.46 9.19 -10.00
CA GLN A 127 -13.50 8.40 -10.68
C GLN A 127 -13.58 6.95 -10.18
N GLU A 128 -12.43 6.32 -9.88
CA GLU A 128 -12.39 4.99 -9.27
C GLU A 128 -13.02 4.98 -7.87
N LEU A 129 -12.70 5.97 -7.05
CA LEU A 129 -13.31 6.13 -5.73
C LEU A 129 -14.83 6.36 -5.84
N ASP A 130 -15.28 7.20 -6.77
CA ASP A 130 -16.71 7.47 -7.04
C ASP A 130 -17.44 6.19 -7.47
N SER A 131 -16.77 5.33 -8.25
CA SER A 131 -17.32 4.04 -8.71
C SER A 131 -17.29 2.93 -7.65
N GLY A 132 -16.85 3.22 -6.42
CA GLY A 132 -16.88 2.26 -5.32
C GLY A 132 -15.63 1.41 -5.18
N SER A 133 -14.48 1.91 -5.63
CA SER A 133 -13.20 1.24 -5.45
C SER A 133 -12.34 1.93 -4.39
N LEU A 134 -11.35 1.21 -3.85
CA LEU A 134 -10.15 1.78 -3.21
C LEU A 134 -8.99 1.72 -4.19
N VAL A 135 -8.07 2.70 -4.09
CA VAL A 135 -7.02 2.85 -5.11
C VAL A 135 -5.63 2.82 -4.48
N MET A 136 -4.83 1.81 -4.81
CA MET A 136 -3.43 1.73 -4.41
C MET A 136 -2.59 2.56 -5.39
N CYS A 137 -2.17 3.76 -5.00
CA CYS A 137 -1.39 4.66 -5.84
C CYS A 137 0.12 4.43 -5.66
N SER A 138 0.84 4.35 -6.79
CA SER A 138 2.31 4.33 -6.78
C SER A 138 2.84 5.75 -6.56
N VAL A 139 3.58 5.93 -5.48
CA VAL A 139 4.15 7.21 -5.08
C VAL A 139 5.63 7.07 -4.74
N SER A 140 6.36 8.18 -4.70
CA SER A 140 7.69 8.21 -4.13
C SER A 140 7.66 7.98 -2.61
N PRO A 141 8.61 7.22 -2.03
CA PRO A 141 8.77 7.11 -0.58
C PRO A 141 8.96 8.44 0.14
N GLU A 142 9.43 9.49 -0.55
CA GLU A 142 9.60 10.85 -0.02
C GLU A 142 8.26 11.49 0.40
N ILE A 143 7.11 10.93 0.02
CA ILE A 143 5.78 11.35 0.51
C ILE A 143 5.65 11.31 2.05
N ARG A 144 6.60 10.65 2.74
CA ARG A 144 6.74 10.72 4.20
C ARG A 144 7.07 12.13 4.71
N ARG A 145 7.64 12.98 3.84
CA ARG A 145 8.03 14.36 4.10
C ARG A 145 7.50 15.24 2.97
N PRO A 146 6.19 15.50 2.96
CA PRO A 146 5.54 16.17 1.83
C PRO A 146 6.01 17.62 1.62
N ASP A 147 6.62 18.23 2.63
CA ASP A 147 7.15 19.59 2.56
C ASP A 147 8.57 19.66 1.98
N GLU A 148 9.26 18.51 1.88
CA GLU A 148 10.61 18.44 1.31
C GLU A 148 10.56 18.29 -0.22
N SER A 149 11.70 18.57 -0.86
CA SER A 149 11.85 18.35 -2.31
C SER A 149 11.75 16.87 -2.66
N ASN A 150 11.12 16.56 -3.79
CA ASN A 150 10.98 15.22 -4.31
C ASN A 150 11.71 15.08 -5.64
N VAL A 151 12.62 14.09 -5.73
CA VAL A 151 13.47 13.88 -6.90
C VAL A 151 13.08 12.68 -7.76
N ARG A 152 12.16 11.84 -7.27
CA ARG A 152 11.74 10.62 -7.99
C ARG A 152 10.26 10.34 -7.80
N ARG A 153 9.70 9.47 -8.64
CA ARG A 153 8.31 9.05 -8.59
C ARG A 153 8.23 7.52 -8.55
N GLY A 154 7.28 6.99 -7.76
CA GLY A 154 7.10 5.55 -7.60
C GLY A 154 8.07 4.91 -6.59
N GLY A 155 7.93 3.60 -6.41
CA GLY A 155 8.73 2.80 -5.48
C GLY A 155 8.05 2.56 -4.13
N HIS A 156 6.88 3.13 -3.91
CA HIS A 156 6.05 2.92 -2.73
C HIS A 156 4.57 2.90 -3.12
N LEU A 157 3.74 2.21 -2.34
CA LEU A 157 2.29 2.17 -2.51
C LEU A 157 1.60 2.74 -1.28
N VAL A 158 0.64 3.63 -1.53
CA VAL A 158 -0.29 4.18 -0.54
C VAL A 158 -1.72 3.82 -0.94
N LEU A 159 -2.62 3.68 0.02
CA LEU A 159 -4.03 3.38 -0.25
C LEU A 159 -4.86 4.64 -0.18
N VAL A 160 -5.32 5.12 -1.33
CA VAL A 160 -6.24 6.26 -1.43
C VAL A 160 -7.66 5.78 -1.20
N HIS A 161 -8.35 6.45 -0.29
CA HIS A 161 -9.72 6.13 0.13
C HIS A 161 -10.64 7.37 0.23
N GLY A 162 -10.13 8.53 -0.16
CA GLY A 162 -10.91 9.76 -0.25
C GLY A 162 -10.26 10.76 -1.20
N CYS A 163 -11.10 11.48 -1.92
CA CYS A 163 -10.69 12.55 -2.81
C CYS A 163 -11.80 13.58 -2.95
N ASP A 164 -11.44 14.85 -2.96
CA ASP A 164 -12.32 15.93 -3.35
C ASP A 164 -11.64 16.81 -4.41
N VAL A 165 -12.16 18.00 -4.67
CA VAL A 165 -11.62 18.91 -5.69
C VAL A 165 -10.22 19.40 -5.35
N ASP A 166 -9.91 19.57 -4.06
CA ASP A 166 -8.68 20.21 -3.58
C ASP A 166 -7.72 19.21 -2.90
N THR A 167 -8.27 18.16 -2.27
CA THR A 167 -7.49 17.28 -1.39
C THR A 167 -7.63 15.81 -1.77
N ILE A 168 -6.65 15.04 -1.33
CA ILE A 168 -6.62 13.57 -1.41
C ILE A 168 -6.33 13.01 -0.02
N ARG A 169 -7.08 11.95 0.34
CA ARG A 169 -6.94 11.26 1.62
C ARG A 169 -6.48 9.84 1.39
N PHE A 170 -5.47 9.43 2.15
CA PHE A 170 -4.85 8.12 1.96
C PHE A 170 -4.25 7.56 3.25
N HIS A 171 -4.00 6.26 3.24
CA HIS A 171 -3.14 5.58 4.20
C HIS A 171 -1.73 5.41 3.63
N ASN A 172 -0.72 5.74 4.42
CA ASN A 172 0.68 5.55 4.08
C ASN A 172 1.26 4.42 4.94
N PRO A 173 1.40 3.19 4.41
CA PRO A 173 1.86 2.03 5.19
C PRO A 173 3.24 2.18 5.82
N SER A 174 4.07 3.08 5.30
CA SER A 174 5.40 3.37 5.84
C SER A 174 5.58 4.85 6.17
N GLY A 175 4.49 5.55 6.42
CA GLY A 175 4.50 6.95 6.86
C GLY A 175 5.11 7.12 8.24
N PHE A 176 5.66 8.29 8.50
CA PHE A 176 6.03 8.69 9.85
C PHE A 176 4.76 8.88 10.71
N ARG A 177 4.90 8.88 12.04
CA ARG A 177 3.77 8.89 12.98
C ARG A 177 2.66 9.90 12.65
N HIS A 178 3.03 11.09 12.16
CA HIS A 178 2.10 12.15 11.74
C HIS A 178 1.55 11.98 10.33
N ASN A 179 2.02 10.98 9.58
CA ASN A 179 1.76 10.81 8.14
C ASN A 179 1.53 9.32 7.81
N GLN A 180 0.76 8.62 8.63
CA GLN A 180 0.45 7.19 8.48
C GLN A 180 -0.98 6.97 8.06
N GLU A 181 -1.92 7.33 8.91
CA GLU A 181 -3.33 7.02 8.81
C GLU A 181 -4.15 8.25 8.50
N ASN A 182 -5.10 8.15 7.57
CA ASN A 182 -5.99 9.24 7.17
C ASN A 182 -5.25 10.53 6.79
N VAL A 183 -4.09 10.39 6.16
CA VAL A 183 -3.30 11.53 5.70
C VAL A 183 -4.08 12.33 4.68
N VAL A 184 -4.12 13.65 4.85
CA VAL A 184 -4.75 14.57 3.91
C VAL A 184 -3.68 15.48 3.34
N LEU A 185 -3.56 15.50 2.02
CA LEU A 185 -2.68 16.42 1.30
C LEU A 185 -3.46 17.18 0.23
N PRO A 186 -3.05 18.42 -0.12
CA PRO A 186 -3.47 19.03 -1.36
C PRO A 186 -3.15 18.13 -2.56
N ARG A 187 -4.04 18.04 -3.53
CA ARG A 187 -3.83 17.23 -4.73
C ARG A 187 -2.54 17.62 -5.46
N THR A 188 -2.25 18.91 -5.53
CA THR A 188 -1.01 19.44 -6.13
C THR A 188 0.25 18.96 -5.40
N THR A 189 0.19 18.82 -4.07
CA THR A 189 1.28 18.23 -3.28
C THR A 189 1.43 16.75 -3.56
N PHE A 190 0.34 15.98 -3.54
CA PHE A 190 0.36 14.54 -3.81
C PHE A 190 0.89 14.22 -5.22
N GLU A 191 0.51 15.02 -6.22
CA GLU A 191 0.95 14.86 -7.61
C GLU A 191 2.47 14.90 -7.79
N ARG A 192 3.19 15.63 -6.94
CA ARG A 192 4.66 15.67 -6.94
C ARG A 192 5.29 14.30 -6.71
N PHE A 193 4.62 13.42 -5.98
CA PHE A 193 5.07 12.08 -5.61
C PHE A 193 4.46 10.99 -6.48
N PHE A 194 3.31 11.26 -7.11
CA PHE A 194 2.54 10.29 -7.85
C PHE A 194 3.21 9.89 -9.17
N ALA A 195 3.30 8.59 -9.41
CA ALA A 195 3.95 8.02 -10.60
C ALA A 195 3.00 7.86 -11.81
N GLY A 196 1.75 8.31 -11.72
CA GLY A 196 0.74 8.10 -12.77
C GLY A 196 0.37 6.61 -12.94
N ARG A 197 0.56 5.78 -11.92
CA ARG A 197 0.22 4.36 -11.93
C ARG A 197 -0.48 3.97 -10.65
N ALA A 198 -1.54 3.18 -10.77
CA ALA A 198 -2.30 2.72 -9.62
C ALA A 198 -2.95 1.35 -9.87
N LEU A 199 -3.48 0.76 -8.80
CA LEU A 199 -4.33 -0.42 -8.81
C LEU A 199 -5.68 -0.03 -8.20
N SER A 200 -6.76 -0.24 -8.93
CA SER A 200 -8.12 -0.06 -8.45
C SER A 200 -8.68 -1.40 -8.00
N LEU A 201 -9.19 -1.46 -6.77
CA LEU A 201 -9.81 -2.65 -6.17
C LEU A 201 -11.25 -2.31 -5.77
N PRO A 202 -12.27 -2.94 -6.37
CA PRO A 202 -13.67 -2.67 -6.05
C PRO A 202 -14.01 -3.19 -4.65
N ILE A 203 -14.72 -2.36 -3.87
CA ILE A 203 -15.21 -2.69 -2.53
C ILE A 203 -16.74 -2.62 -2.41
N LEU A 204 -17.40 -2.10 -3.43
CA LEU A 204 -18.84 -2.25 -3.59
C LEU A 204 -19.07 -3.38 -4.59
N GLU A 205 -19.72 -4.45 -4.15
CA GLU A 205 -20.30 -5.40 -5.09
C GLU A 205 -21.31 -4.62 -5.96
N ASN A 206 -21.16 -4.74 -7.28
CA ASN A 206 -22.26 -4.42 -8.17
C ASN A 206 -23.40 -5.37 -7.81
N VAL A 207 -24.30 -4.95 -6.92
CA VAL A 207 -25.61 -5.58 -6.74
C VAL A 207 -26.32 -5.39 -8.08
N ARG A 208 -26.20 -6.40 -8.94
CA ARG A 208 -27.04 -6.56 -10.12
C ARG A 208 -28.27 -7.36 -9.75
#